data_b953286dbc40e594bceea48711dbc364
#
_entry.id   b953286dbc40e594bceea48711dbc364
#
_cell.length_a   1.000
_cell.length_b   1.000
_cell.length_c   1.000
_cell.angle_alpha   90.00
_cell.angle_beta   90.00
_cell.angle_gamma   90.00
#
_symmetry.space_group_name_H-M   'P 1'
#
loop_
_entity.id
_entity.type
_entity.pdbx_description
1 polymer ?
#
loop_
_entity_poly.entity_id
_entity_poly.type
_entity_poly.pdbx_seq_one_letter_code
_entity_poly.pdbx_strand_id
1 'polypeptide(L)'
;VALDVVSRKAVRKLEVFGEHMYMTWEGTPDSLFDYDIEERVPKQIELYQNVMHQEGYTATIIENAYAKEIECFFNCISGKEKQRYGFEQDREILKWIDIIEERI
;
A
#
# COMPACT_ATOMS: atom_id res chain seq x y z
N VAL A 1 3.90 -6.50 13.84
CA VAL A 1 4.32 -5.20 13.26
C VAL A 1 5.60 -4.77 13.97
N ALA A 2 6.59 -4.33 13.19
CA ALA A 2 7.81 -3.74 13.70
C ALA A 2 8.01 -2.36 13.07
N LEU A 3 8.21 -1.35 13.90
CA LEU A 3 8.46 0.04 13.50
C LEU A 3 9.79 0.49 14.11
N ASP A 4 10.64 1.09 13.28
CA ASP A 4 11.96 1.55 13.69
C ASP A 4 12.27 2.90 13.04
N VAL A 5 12.60 3.89 13.85
CA VAL A 5 12.95 5.25 13.41
C VAL A 5 14.46 5.50 13.36
N VAL A 6 15.27 4.54 13.84
CA VAL A 6 16.74 4.66 13.91
C VAL A 6 17.47 3.80 12.87
N SER A 7 16.73 3.11 12.01
CA SER A 7 17.31 2.32 10.92
C SER A 7 18.10 3.21 9.96
N ARG A 8 19.34 2.83 9.67
CA ARG A 8 20.20 3.51 8.70
C ARG A 8 19.75 3.31 7.25
N LYS A 9 18.94 2.30 7.01
CA LYS A 9 18.33 1.99 5.71
C LYS A 9 16.83 2.14 5.83
N ALA A 10 16.22 2.90 4.95
CA ALA A 10 14.76 2.95 4.85
C ALA A 10 14.24 1.55 4.47
N VAL A 11 13.41 0.97 5.33
CA VAL A 11 12.79 -0.34 5.11
C VAL A 11 11.27 -0.14 5.13
N ARG A 12 10.63 -0.60 4.06
CA ARG A 12 9.18 -0.69 3.99
C ARG A 12 8.85 -2.08 3.44
N LYS A 13 8.38 -2.95 4.31
CA LYS A 13 8.09 -4.33 3.96
C LYS A 13 6.75 -4.75 4.54
N LEU A 14 5.95 -5.44 3.73
CA LEU A 14 4.74 -6.12 4.14
C LEU A 14 4.85 -7.58 3.75
N GLU A 15 4.57 -8.47 4.69
CA GLU A 15 4.41 -9.90 4.45
C GLU A 15 3.04 -10.33 4.93
N VAL A 16 2.30 -11.03 4.10
CA VAL A 16 0.99 -11.55 4.42
C VAL A 16 1.00 -13.06 4.26
N PHE A 17 0.65 -13.75 5.35
CA PHE A 17 0.61 -15.21 5.41
C PHE A 17 -0.84 -15.67 5.56
N GLY A 18 -1.22 -16.67 4.82
CA GLY A 18 -2.47 -17.39 4.98
C GLY A 18 -2.22 -18.89 4.81
N GLU A 19 -3.25 -19.70 5.02
CA GLU A 19 -3.16 -21.15 4.84
C GLU A 19 -2.76 -21.52 3.40
N HIS A 20 -3.26 -20.75 2.43
CA HIS A 20 -3.03 -20.96 0.99
C HIS A 20 -2.46 -19.73 0.29
N MET A 21 -1.90 -18.78 1.04
CA MET A 21 -1.43 -17.51 0.49
C MET A 21 -0.14 -17.07 1.18
N TYR A 22 0.81 -16.64 0.39
CA TYR A 22 1.97 -15.90 0.87
C TYR A 22 2.29 -14.77 -0.10
N MET A 23 2.21 -13.54 0.37
CA MET A 23 2.49 -12.35 -0.42
C MET A 23 3.56 -11.50 0.26
N THR A 24 4.42 -10.89 -0.52
CA THR A 24 5.44 -9.96 -0.06
C THR A 24 5.42 -8.67 -0.85
N TRP A 25 5.69 -7.55 -0.19
CA TRP A 25 5.84 -6.25 -0.82
C TRP A 25 6.95 -5.47 -0.12
N GLU A 26 7.82 -4.83 -0.88
CA GLU A 26 8.98 -4.08 -0.37
C GLU A 26 8.85 -2.56 -0.60
N GLY A 27 7.65 -2.05 -0.78
CA GLY A 27 7.38 -0.62 -0.85
C GLY A 27 7.46 0.01 -2.24
N THR A 28 7.86 -0.73 -3.27
CA THR A 28 7.90 -0.25 -4.66
C THR A 28 6.81 -0.90 -5.52
N PRO A 29 6.42 -0.27 -6.64
CA PRO A 29 5.36 -0.80 -7.50
C PRO A 29 5.66 -2.16 -8.14
N ASP A 30 6.94 -2.50 -8.27
CA ASP A 30 7.45 -3.72 -8.90
C ASP A 30 7.85 -4.80 -7.89
N SER A 31 7.62 -4.58 -6.60
CA SER A 31 8.04 -5.47 -5.52
C SER A 31 6.92 -6.28 -4.88
N LEU A 32 5.73 -6.29 -5.46
CA LEU A 32 4.63 -7.13 -4.99
C LEU A 32 4.70 -8.50 -5.65
N PHE A 33 4.85 -9.54 -4.82
CA PHE A 33 4.92 -10.93 -5.26
C PHE A 33 3.89 -11.79 -4.54
N ASP A 34 3.25 -12.65 -5.30
CA ASP A 34 2.43 -13.76 -4.82
C ASP A 34 3.22 -15.06 -4.99
N TYR A 35 3.33 -15.83 -3.91
CA TYR A 35 3.98 -17.13 -3.90
C TYR A 35 2.90 -18.21 -3.90
N ASP A 36 2.62 -18.76 -5.06
CA ASP A 36 1.74 -19.90 -5.19
C ASP A 36 2.36 -21.13 -4.51
N ILE A 37 1.55 -21.83 -3.71
CA ILE A 37 1.98 -23.02 -2.99
C ILE A 37 2.30 -24.18 -3.95
N GLU A 38 1.59 -24.28 -5.07
CA GLU A 38 1.76 -25.36 -6.02
C GLU A 38 2.96 -25.12 -6.95
N GLU A 39 3.09 -23.91 -7.49
CA GLU A 39 4.12 -23.61 -8.48
C GLU A 39 5.50 -23.31 -7.85
N ARG A 40 5.56 -22.93 -6.58
CA ARG A 40 6.80 -22.55 -5.85
C ARG A 40 7.63 -21.45 -6.52
N VAL A 41 7.05 -20.75 -7.48
CA VAL A 41 7.68 -19.66 -8.22
C VAL A 41 6.97 -18.36 -7.84
N PRO A 42 7.71 -17.33 -7.40
CA PRO A 42 7.10 -16.03 -7.11
C PRO A 42 6.55 -15.41 -8.39
N LYS A 43 5.27 -15.02 -8.35
CA LYS A 43 4.59 -14.31 -9.42
C LYS A 43 4.53 -12.84 -9.07
N GLN A 44 5.16 -12.00 -9.87
CA GLN A 44 5.06 -10.56 -9.73
C GLN A 44 3.65 -10.07 -10.08
N ILE A 45 3.08 -9.25 -9.21
CA ILE A 45 1.82 -8.55 -9.47
C ILE A 45 2.14 -7.13 -9.88
N GLU A 46 1.78 -6.78 -11.10
CA GLU A 46 1.95 -5.44 -11.65
C GLU A 46 0.90 -4.49 -11.06
N LEU A 47 1.35 -3.50 -10.30
CA LEU A 47 0.45 -2.49 -9.70
C LEU A 47 0.11 -1.37 -10.66
N TYR A 48 1.05 -0.98 -11.53
CA TYR A 48 0.90 0.09 -12.52
C TYR A 48 1.60 -0.29 -13.82
N GLN A 49 0.94 -0.09 -14.95
CA GLN A 49 1.54 -0.31 -16.28
C GLN A 49 2.69 0.67 -16.55
N ASN A 50 2.52 1.92 -16.14
CA ASN A 50 3.52 2.97 -16.26
C ASN A 50 3.73 3.61 -14.90
N VAL A 51 4.93 3.46 -14.35
CA VAL A 51 5.30 4.10 -13.08
C VAL A 51 5.78 5.51 -13.34
N MET A 52 5.09 6.49 -12.73
CA MET A 52 5.51 7.89 -12.73
C MET A 52 6.29 8.17 -11.45
N HIS A 53 7.57 8.47 -11.58
CA HIS A 53 8.46 8.78 -10.48
C HIS A 53 9.23 10.06 -10.75
N GLN A 54 9.24 10.98 -9.80
CA GLN A 54 10.02 12.20 -9.90
C GLN A 54 11.44 11.96 -9.42
N GLU A 55 12.42 12.38 -10.24
CA GLU A 55 13.83 12.29 -9.89
C GLU A 55 14.13 13.05 -8.57
N GLY A 56 14.96 12.46 -7.73
CA GLY A 56 15.32 13.00 -6.42
C GLY A 56 14.46 12.53 -5.24
N TYR A 57 13.32 11.88 -5.49
CA TYR A 57 12.53 11.23 -4.45
C TYR A 57 12.91 9.76 -4.26
N THR A 58 12.60 9.21 -3.09
CA THR A 58 12.83 7.78 -2.83
C THR A 58 11.98 6.90 -3.75
N ALA A 59 12.46 5.70 -4.06
CA ALA A 59 11.77 4.75 -4.97
C ALA A 59 10.37 4.33 -4.49
N THR A 60 10.06 4.52 -3.21
CA THR A 60 8.74 4.22 -2.64
C THR A 60 7.70 5.31 -2.90
N ILE A 61 8.13 6.50 -3.35
CA ILE A 61 7.25 7.63 -3.65
C ILE A 61 7.04 7.68 -5.16
N ILE A 62 5.80 7.45 -5.60
CA ILE A 62 5.40 7.50 -7.00
C ILE A 62 4.25 8.47 -7.20
N GLU A 63 4.25 9.15 -8.33
CA GLU A 63 3.22 10.15 -8.66
C GLU A 63 1.86 9.52 -9.01
N ASN A 64 1.83 8.27 -9.43
CA ASN A 64 0.60 7.55 -9.77
C ASN A 64 -0.46 7.57 -8.67
N ALA A 65 -0.05 7.41 -7.41
CA ALA A 65 -0.96 7.39 -6.27
C ALA A 65 -1.64 8.76 -6.10
N TYR A 66 -0.87 9.84 -6.17
CA TYR A 66 -1.38 11.21 -6.07
C TYR A 66 -2.26 11.59 -7.26
N ALA A 67 -1.86 11.21 -8.47
CA ALA A 67 -2.67 11.45 -9.67
C ALA A 67 -4.03 10.76 -9.57
N LYS A 68 -4.08 9.51 -9.11
CA LYS A 68 -5.33 8.77 -8.90
C LYS A 68 -6.19 9.36 -7.79
N GLU A 69 -5.59 9.86 -6.73
CA GLU A 69 -6.31 10.54 -5.64
C GLU A 69 -7.02 11.79 -6.14
N ILE A 70 -6.32 12.63 -6.89
CA ILE A 70 -6.87 13.85 -7.50
C ILE A 70 -7.96 13.51 -8.51
N GLU A 71 -7.74 12.53 -9.37
CA GLU A 71 -8.73 12.06 -10.34
C GLU A 71 -10.02 11.59 -9.65
N CYS A 72 -9.87 10.76 -8.61
CA CYS A 72 -11.00 10.29 -7.81
C CYS A 72 -11.77 11.44 -7.18
N PHE A 73 -11.09 12.45 -6.64
CA PHE A 73 -11.71 13.64 -6.07
C PHE A 73 -12.60 14.37 -7.08
N PHE A 74 -12.07 14.67 -8.28
CA PHE A 74 -12.85 15.33 -9.32
C PHE A 74 -13.98 14.47 -9.87
N ASN A 75 -13.78 13.17 -9.98
CA ASN A 75 -14.81 12.23 -10.40
C ASN A 75 -15.97 12.16 -9.39
N CYS A 76 -15.67 12.22 -8.09
CA CYS A 76 -16.69 12.29 -7.05
C CYS A 76 -17.50 13.60 -7.11
N ILE A 77 -16.85 14.76 -7.30
CA ILE A 77 -17.52 16.05 -7.45
C ILE A 77 -18.45 16.06 -8.67
N SER A 78 -18.00 15.51 -9.80
CA SER A 78 -18.79 15.45 -11.03
C SER A 78 -19.86 14.35 -11.07
N GLY A 79 -19.94 13.53 -10.04
CA GLY A 79 -20.90 12.42 -9.92
C GLY A 79 -20.56 11.19 -10.79
N LYS A 80 -19.38 11.14 -11.39
CA LYS A 80 -18.91 9.98 -12.19
C LYS A 80 -18.53 8.78 -11.34
N GLU A 81 -18.13 9.01 -10.11
CA GLU A 81 -17.66 8.00 -9.19
C GLU A 81 -18.20 8.24 -7.78
N LYS A 82 -18.41 7.19 -7.01
CA LYS A 82 -18.72 7.30 -5.58
C LYS A 82 -17.43 7.40 -4.79
N GLN A 83 -17.47 8.14 -3.69
CA GLN A 83 -16.38 8.21 -2.74
C GLN A 83 -15.98 6.80 -2.26
N ARG A 84 -14.73 6.43 -2.45
CA ARG A 84 -14.19 5.12 -2.05
C ARG A 84 -13.78 5.08 -0.59
N TYR A 85 -13.37 6.22 -0.07
CA TYR A 85 -12.86 6.38 1.28
C TYR A 85 -13.44 7.66 1.91
N GLY A 86 -13.96 7.57 3.11
CA GLY A 86 -14.60 8.68 3.79
C GLY A 86 -14.25 8.72 5.28
N PHE A 87 -14.78 9.69 5.99
CA PHE A 87 -14.53 9.89 7.42
C PHE A 87 -14.97 8.73 8.31
N GLU A 88 -15.90 7.90 7.85
CA GLU A 88 -16.30 6.70 8.61
C GLU A 88 -15.17 5.67 8.66
N GLN A 89 -14.45 5.47 7.55
CA GLN A 89 -13.28 4.62 7.49
C GLN A 89 -12.14 5.17 8.34
N ASP A 90 -11.92 6.49 8.32
CA ASP A 90 -10.95 7.15 9.20
C ASP A 90 -11.26 6.88 10.67
N ARG A 91 -12.51 7.01 11.06
CA ARG A 91 -12.93 6.75 12.44
C ARG A 91 -12.67 5.30 12.86
N GLU A 92 -12.91 4.34 11.98
CA GLU A 92 -12.60 2.94 12.26
C GLU A 92 -11.09 2.69 12.39
N ILE A 93 -10.28 3.31 11.56
CA ILE A 93 -8.82 3.23 11.65
C ILE A 93 -8.32 3.82 12.99
N LEU A 94 -8.83 4.99 13.38
CA LEU A 94 -8.47 5.61 14.67
C LEU A 94 -8.81 4.71 15.86
N LYS A 95 -9.95 4.03 15.86
CA LYS A 95 -10.29 3.05 16.90
C LYS A 95 -9.27 1.92 16.97
N TRP A 96 -8.81 1.43 15.81
CA TRP A 96 -7.79 0.39 15.79
C TRP A 96 -6.45 0.88 16.33
N ILE A 97 -6.07 2.12 16.02
CA ILE A 97 -4.86 2.75 16.55
C ILE A 97 -4.95 2.83 18.09
N ASP A 98 -6.06 3.32 18.62
CA ASP A 98 -6.28 3.40 20.06
C ASP A 98 -6.15 2.02 20.73
N ILE A 99 -6.78 0.99 20.17
CA ILE A 99 -6.69 -0.39 20.69
C ILE A 99 -5.25 -0.92 20.66
N ILE A 100 -4.49 -0.60 19.64
CA ILE A 100 -3.08 -1.01 19.53
C ILE A 100 -2.23 -0.27 20.57
N GLU A 101 -2.42 1.03 20.74
CA GLU A 101 -1.70 1.85 21.70
C GLU A 101 -1.97 1.43 23.15
N GLU A 102 -3.22 1.09 23.49
CA GLU A 102 -3.58 0.59 24.82
C GLU A 102 -2.92 -0.76 25.16
N ARG A 103 -2.48 -1.53 24.17
CA ARG A 103 -1.84 -2.85 24.36
C ARG A 103 -0.31 -2.81 24.36
N ILE A 104 0.23 -1.71 24.03
CA ILE A 104 1.67 -1.46 24.09
C ILE A 104 2.03 -1.01 25.51
#